data_3b8af4e677e22b8a96b467bd49d6a358
#
_entry.id   3b8af4e677e22b8a96b467bd49d6a358
#
_cell.length_a   1.000
_cell.length_b   1.000
_cell.length_c   1.000
_cell.angle_alpha   90.00
_cell.angle_beta   90.00
_cell.angle_gamma   90.00
#
_symmetry.space_group_name_H-M   'P 1'
#
loop_
_entity.id
_entity.type
_entity.pdbx_description
1 polymer ?
#
loop_
_entity_poly.entity_id
_entity_poly.type
_entity_poly.pdbx_seq_one_letter_code
_entity_poly.pdbx_strand_id
1 'polypeptide(L)'
;MPSLVGSEMCIRDSLHSAMTAYARDFMIGKGFTYCIPPFMIRSNVVTGVMSFEEMDAMMYKIEGEDLYLIGTSEHSMIGKFIDTINDESKLPYTLTSYSPCFRKEKGAHGIEERGVYRIHQFEKQEMIVVCKPQDSKEWYEKMWKYTVELFRSLDVPVRTLECCSGDLADLKVKSCDVEAWSPRQKKYFEVGSCSNLGDAQARRLKIRVKGEDGKKYFAHTLNNTVVAPPRMLIAFLENNLNADGSVNIPKALQPYMGGTEKLIPKH
;
A
#
# COMPACT_ATOMS: atom_id res chain seq x y z
N MET A 1 21.80 -11.50 -23.55
CA MET A 1 21.96 -10.14 -22.99
C MET A 1 22.98 -10.23 -21.87
N PRO A 2 24.19 -9.76 -22.04
CA PRO A 2 25.17 -9.80 -20.98
C PRO A 2 24.95 -8.63 -20.03
N SER A 3 24.94 -8.94 -18.75
CA SER A 3 25.15 -8.07 -17.58
C SER A 3 24.19 -6.90 -17.32
N LEU A 4 22.91 -7.16 -17.21
CA LEU A 4 22.01 -6.36 -16.36
C LEU A 4 22.30 -6.54 -14.85
N VAL A 5 23.32 -7.33 -14.50
CA VAL A 5 23.49 -7.88 -13.15
C VAL A 5 24.33 -7.01 -12.21
N GLY A 6 25.10 -6.05 -12.69
CA GLY A 6 25.95 -5.24 -11.81
C GLY A 6 25.45 -3.82 -11.57
N SER A 7 25.45 -2.98 -12.60
CA SER A 7 25.13 -1.55 -12.46
C SER A 7 23.63 -1.23 -12.51
N GLU A 8 22.83 -2.00 -13.24
CA GLU A 8 21.38 -1.78 -13.32
C GLU A 8 20.66 -2.25 -12.06
N MET A 9 21.12 -3.30 -11.40
CA MET A 9 20.63 -3.67 -10.07
C MET A 9 20.90 -2.58 -9.04
N CYS A 10 22.09 -1.99 -9.02
CA CYS A 10 22.41 -0.90 -8.10
C CYS A 10 21.53 0.34 -8.32
N ILE A 11 21.26 0.71 -9.58
CA ILE A 11 20.35 1.84 -9.90
C ILE A 11 18.92 1.54 -9.43
N ARG A 12 18.41 0.37 -9.76
CA ARG A 12 17.07 -0.07 -9.34
C ARG A 12 16.94 -0.09 -7.82
N ASP A 13 17.91 -0.64 -7.12
CA ASP A 13 17.90 -0.78 -5.68
C ASP A 13 18.05 0.58 -4.99
N SER A 14 18.83 1.50 -5.57
CA SER A 14 18.93 2.89 -5.10
C SER A 14 17.61 3.64 -5.28
N LEU A 15 16.95 3.50 -6.44
CA LEU A 15 15.61 4.08 -6.68
C LEU A 15 14.56 3.49 -5.75
N HIS A 16 14.57 2.17 -5.54
CA HIS A 16 13.67 1.49 -4.62
C HIS A 16 13.82 2.07 -3.19
N SER A 17 15.04 2.13 -2.69
CA SER A 17 15.34 2.67 -1.35
C SER A 17 14.95 4.14 -1.23
N ALA A 18 15.25 4.95 -2.24
CA ALA A 18 14.89 6.37 -2.28
C ALA A 18 13.38 6.58 -2.28
N MET A 19 12.63 5.85 -3.10
CA MET A 19 11.17 5.92 -3.15
C MET A 19 10.52 5.51 -1.83
N THR A 20 11.06 4.48 -1.19
CA THR A 20 10.57 4.00 0.11
C THR A 20 10.81 5.03 1.21
N ALA A 21 12.03 5.59 1.26
CA ALA A 21 12.38 6.63 2.23
C ALA A 21 11.53 7.90 2.02
N TYR A 22 11.38 8.33 0.77
CA TYR A 22 10.53 9.45 0.43
C TYR A 22 9.06 9.21 0.82
N ALA A 23 8.49 8.06 0.50
CA ALA A 23 7.11 7.73 0.83
C ALA A 23 6.86 7.71 2.34
N ARG A 24 7.81 7.19 3.12
CA ARG A 24 7.75 7.24 4.59
C ARG A 24 7.71 8.67 5.11
N ASP A 25 8.66 9.50 4.68
CA ASP A 25 8.79 10.87 5.16
C ASP A 25 7.60 11.75 4.69
N PHE A 26 7.10 11.49 3.48
CA PHE A 26 5.88 12.10 2.97
C PHE A 26 4.68 11.81 3.89
N MET A 27 4.49 10.54 4.30
CA MET A 27 3.39 10.18 5.19
C MET A 27 3.54 10.72 6.61
N ILE A 28 4.77 10.76 7.13
CA ILE A 28 5.06 11.44 8.42
C ILE A 28 4.69 12.92 8.31
N GLY A 29 5.04 13.57 7.20
CA GLY A 29 4.66 14.96 6.92
C GLY A 29 3.15 15.20 6.80
N LYS A 30 2.36 14.16 6.48
CA LYS A 30 0.88 14.18 6.50
C LYS A 30 0.29 13.90 7.89
N GLY A 31 1.12 13.72 8.93
CA GLY A 31 0.69 13.47 10.30
C GLY A 31 0.44 12.00 10.64
N PHE A 32 0.92 11.06 9.81
CA PHE A 32 0.83 9.64 10.11
C PHE A 32 1.98 9.19 11.02
N THR A 33 1.66 8.34 11.97
CA THR A 33 2.66 7.70 12.84
C THR A 33 3.27 6.50 12.12
N TYR A 34 4.58 6.53 11.91
CA TYR A 34 5.29 5.41 11.31
C TYR A 34 5.46 4.27 12.33
N CYS A 35 5.17 3.05 11.91
CA CYS A 35 5.34 1.85 12.73
C CYS A 35 5.89 0.68 11.91
N ILE A 36 6.57 -0.24 12.58
CA ILE A 36 7.03 -1.50 12.02
C ILE A 36 6.22 -2.62 12.69
N PRO A 37 5.23 -3.21 12.00
CA PRO A 37 4.41 -4.25 12.56
C PRO A 37 5.06 -5.63 12.42
N PRO A 38 4.60 -6.66 13.14
CA PRO A 38 4.98 -8.04 12.89
C PRO A 38 4.65 -8.46 11.44
N PHE A 39 5.52 -9.26 10.82
CA PHE A 39 5.30 -9.77 9.46
C PHE A 39 4.62 -11.16 9.44
N MET A 40 4.37 -11.70 10.63
CA MET A 40 3.58 -12.92 10.85
C MET A 40 2.46 -12.61 11.84
N ILE A 41 1.28 -13.12 11.56
CA ILE A 41 0.07 -12.94 12.35
C ILE A 41 -0.65 -14.26 12.58
N ARG A 42 -1.47 -14.32 13.64
CA ARG A 42 -2.26 -15.51 13.97
C ARG A 42 -3.59 -15.53 13.23
N SER A 43 -4.19 -16.70 13.15
CA SER A 43 -5.49 -16.94 12.48
C SER A 43 -6.60 -16.00 12.96
N ASN A 44 -6.65 -15.66 14.25
CA ASN A 44 -7.65 -14.74 14.81
C ASN A 44 -7.55 -13.30 14.27
N VAL A 45 -6.35 -12.87 13.84
CA VAL A 45 -6.18 -11.59 13.14
C VAL A 45 -6.56 -11.75 11.67
N VAL A 46 -6.07 -12.82 11.00
CA VAL A 46 -6.34 -13.06 9.58
C VAL A 46 -7.83 -13.09 9.30
N THR A 47 -8.60 -13.87 10.05
CA THR A 47 -10.06 -13.99 9.88
C THR A 47 -10.84 -12.72 10.21
N GLY A 48 -10.21 -11.78 10.89
CA GLY A 48 -10.78 -10.46 11.15
C GLY A 48 -10.57 -9.44 10.04
N VAL A 49 -9.49 -9.57 9.26
CA VAL A 49 -9.09 -8.57 8.26
C VAL A 49 -9.44 -8.94 6.82
N MET A 50 -9.76 -10.20 6.55
CA MET A 50 -10.14 -10.68 5.21
C MET A 50 -11.19 -11.79 5.27
N SER A 51 -11.76 -12.17 4.12
CA SER A 51 -12.66 -13.30 4.01
C SER A 51 -11.87 -14.64 4.05
N PHE A 52 -12.57 -15.75 4.30
CA PHE A 52 -11.95 -17.07 4.27
C PHE A 52 -11.45 -17.46 2.87
N GLU A 53 -12.18 -17.05 1.83
CA GLU A 53 -11.82 -17.30 0.44
C GLU A 53 -10.54 -16.56 0.06
N GLU A 54 -10.44 -15.26 0.41
CA GLU A 54 -9.24 -14.47 0.22
C GLU A 54 -8.05 -15.04 1.00
N MET A 55 -8.27 -15.51 2.22
CA MET A 55 -7.22 -16.12 3.05
C MET A 55 -6.58 -17.33 2.35
N ASP A 56 -7.37 -18.27 1.83
CA ASP A 56 -6.83 -19.45 1.17
C ASP A 56 -6.13 -19.12 -0.15
N ALA A 57 -6.67 -18.17 -0.91
CA ALA A 57 -6.09 -17.74 -2.18
C ALA A 57 -4.79 -16.95 -2.02
N MET A 58 -4.65 -16.17 -0.94
CA MET A 58 -3.58 -15.18 -0.78
C MET A 58 -2.49 -15.59 0.22
N MET A 59 -2.86 -16.15 1.38
CA MET A 59 -1.96 -16.22 2.54
C MET A 59 -1.07 -17.47 2.52
N TYR A 60 0.23 -17.27 2.80
CA TYR A 60 1.13 -18.35 3.19
C TYR A 60 0.96 -18.66 4.68
N LYS A 61 0.78 -19.93 5.01
CA LYS A 61 0.73 -20.44 6.37
C LYS A 61 2.04 -21.15 6.71
N ILE A 62 2.54 -20.97 7.91
CA ILE A 62 3.67 -21.74 8.45
C ILE A 62 3.16 -23.12 8.85
N GLU A 63 3.80 -24.17 8.35
CA GLU A 63 3.43 -25.55 8.65
C GLU A 63 3.67 -25.86 10.13
N GLY A 64 2.69 -26.48 10.78
CA GLY A 64 2.76 -26.84 12.20
C GLY A 64 2.47 -25.69 13.18
N GLU A 65 2.29 -24.46 12.70
CA GLU A 65 2.10 -23.27 13.53
C GLU A 65 0.78 -22.55 13.20
N ASP A 66 0.22 -21.83 14.19
CA ASP A 66 -0.86 -20.86 13.95
C ASP A 66 -0.27 -19.51 13.56
N LEU A 67 0.52 -19.48 12.48
CA LEU A 67 1.18 -18.31 11.95
C LEU A 67 1.01 -18.21 10.44
N TYR A 68 0.76 -16.99 9.98
CA TYR A 68 0.57 -16.63 8.58
C TYR A 68 1.48 -15.46 8.23
N LEU A 69 2.14 -15.52 7.08
CA LEU A 69 2.87 -14.37 6.54
C LEU A 69 1.88 -13.31 6.05
N ILE A 70 2.14 -12.05 6.36
CA ILE A 70 1.24 -10.96 5.95
C ILE A 70 1.25 -10.74 4.44
N GLY A 71 0.07 -10.52 3.85
CA GLY A 71 -0.08 -10.07 2.46
C GLY A 71 -0.01 -8.55 2.30
N THR A 72 -0.07 -7.83 3.43
CA THR A 72 0.03 -6.37 3.56
C THR A 72 0.22 -6.02 5.04
N SER A 73 0.91 -4.92 5.33
CA SER A 73 1.05 -4.44 6.72
C SER A 73 -0.28 -4.00 7.35
N GLU A 74 -1.30 -3.72 6.55
CA GLU A 74 -2.67 -3.47 7.04
C GLU A 74 -3.10 -4.54 8.03
N HIS A 75 -2.87 -5.82 7.70
CA HIS A 75 -3.29 -6.95 8.54
C HIS A 75 -2.78 -6.81 9.97
N SER A 76 -1.50 -6.58 10.12
CA SER A 76 -0.86 -6.44 11.44
C SER A 76 -1.22 -5.11 12.12
N MET A 77 -1.32 -4.02 11.34
CA MET A 77 -1.65 -2.71 11.90
C MET A 77 -3.08 -2.66 12.43
N ILE A 78 -4.04 -3.27 11.73
CA ILE A 78 -5.42 -3.41 12.23
C ILE A 78 -5.49 -4.42 13.36
N GLY A 79 -4.74 -5.53 13.26
CA GLY A 79 -4.62 -6.53 14.33
C GLY A 79 -4.12 -5.98 15.66
N LYS A 80 -3.37 -4.89 15.66
CA LYS A 80 -2.97 -4.15 16.88
C LYS A 80 -4.15 -3.75 17.76
N PHE A 81 -5.31 -3.52 17.15
CA PHE A 81 -6.51 -3.07 17.86
C PHE A 81 -7.48 -4.20 18.24
N ILE A 82 -7.09 -5.47 18.03
CA ILE A 82 -7.95 -6.63 18.37
C ILE A 82 -8.41 -6.57 19.84
N ASP A 83 -9.73 -6.74 20.04
CA ASP A 83 -10.41 -6.76 21.35
C ASP A 83 -10.11 -5.53 22.22
N THR A 84 -9.99 -4.35 21.61
CA THR A 84 -9.75 -3.09 22.33
C THR A 84 -11.02 -2.26 22.47
N ILE A 85 -11.03 -1.41 23.52
CA ILE A 85 -11.98 -0.31 23.68
C ILE A 85 -11.17 0.98 23.67
N ASN A 86 -11.26 1.71 22.58
CA ASN A 86 -10.51 2.94 22.36
C ASN A 86 -11.31 4.14 22.89
N ASP A 87 -10.62 5.16 23.38
CA ASP A 87 -11.22 6.43 23.76
C ASP A 87 -11.52 7.25 22.50
N GLU A 88 -12.74 7.77 22.37
CA GLU A 88 -13.15 8.57 21.22
C GLU A 88 -12.29 9.81 21.02
N SER A 89 -11.81 10.42 22.11
CA SER A 89 -10.95 11.61 22.05
C SER A 89 -9.59 11.37 21.40
N LYS A 90 -9.17 10.10 21.28
CA LYS A 90 -7.89 9.70 20.65
C LYS A 90 -8.02 9.40 19.16
N LEU A 91 -9.24 9.40 18.63
CA LEU A 91 -9.45 9.17 17.21
C LEU A 91 -9.26 10.45 16.38
N PRO A 92 -8.79 10.35 15.15
CA PRO A 92 -8.43 9.11 14.44
C PRO A 92 -7.02 8.60 14.79
N TYR A 93 -6.81 7.28 14.71
CA TYR A 93 -5.47 6.73 14.62
C TYR A 93 -5.05 6.71 13.15
N THR A 94 -3.96 7.38 12.83
CA THR A 94 -3.35 7.45 11.50
C THR A 94 -1.99 6.78 11.54
N LEU A 95 -1.87 5.59 10.96
CA LEU A 95 -0.65 4.80 10.98
C LEU A 95 -0.15 4.55 9.55
N THR A 96 1.15 4.57 9.38
CA THR A 96 1.82 4.17 8.14
C THR A 96 2.94 3.18 8.42
N SER A 97 3.17 2.27 7.50
CA SER A 97 4.13 1.20 7.67
C SER A 97 4.72 0.76 6.35
N TYR A 98 6.02 0.49 6.36
CA TYR A 98 6.70 -0.23 5.30
C TYR A 98 6.96 -1.67 5.74
N SER A 99 6.63 -2.63 4.88
CA SER A 99 6.82 -4.05 5.20
C SER A 99 7.02 -4.90 3.95
N PRO A 100 7.68 -6.06 4.06
CA PRO A 100 7.50 -7.12 3.09
C PRO A 100 6.05 -7.59 3.09
N CYS A 101 5.60 -8.05 1.93
CA CYS A 101 4.28 -8.62 1.69
C CYS A 101 4.46 -9.95 0.96
N PHE A 102 3.71 -10.96 1.38
CA PHE A 102 3.81 -12.32 0.85
C PHE A 102 2.45 -12.75 0.32
N ARG A 103 2.37 -13.09 -0.97
CA ARG A 103 1.11 -13.53 -1.60
C ARG A 103 1.32 -14.74 -2.47
N LYS A 104 0.39 -15.70 -2.38
CA LYS A 104 0.40 -16.91 -3.24
C LYS A 104 0.12 -16.60 -4.70
N GLU A 105 -0.56 -15.47 -4.98
CA GLU A 105 -0.93 -15.03 -6.33
C GLU A 105 -1.66 -16.12 -7.15
N LYS A 106 -2.46 -16.95 -6.48
CA LYS A 106 -3.26 -17.97 -7.15
C LYS A 106 -4.33 -17.35 -8.05
N GLY A 107 -4.45 -17.85 -9.28
CA GLY A 107 -5.49 -17.41 -10.22
C GLY A 107 -5.12 -16.21 -11.09
N ALA A 108 -3.90 -15.67 -10.93
CA ALA A 108 -3.41 -14.65 -11.83
C ALA A 108 -2.97 -15.28 -13.17
N HIS A 109 -3.48 -14.77 -14.29
CA HIS A 109 -3.14 -15.25 -15.65
C HIS A 109 -3.03 -14.07 -16.62
N GLY A 110 -1.87 -13.95 -17.32
CA GLY A 110 -1.70 -12.96 -18.39
C GLY A 110 -0.28 -12.43 -18.60
N ILE A 111 -0.14 -11.59 -19.63
CA ILE A 111 1.13 -10.92 -19.98
C ILE A 111 1.60 -9.95 -18.88
N GLU A 112 0.67 -9.39 -18.12
CA GLU A 112 0.94 -8.44 -17.01
C GLU A 112 1.60 -9.09 -15.80
N GLU A 113 1.68 -10.42 -15.77
CA GLU A 113 2.27 -11.22 -14.69
C GLU A 113 3.76 -11.49 -14.86
N ARG A 114 4.35 -11.04 -15.98
CA ARG A 114 5.77 -11.23 -16.24
C ARG A 114 6.63 -10.14 -15.58
N GLY A 115 7.80 -10.54 -15.12
CA GLY A 115 8.77 -9.64 -14.50
C GLY A 115 8.42 -9.29 -13.06
N VAL A 116 8.59 -8.02 -12.68
CA VAL A 116 8.43 -7.55 -11.29
C VAL A 116 7.01 -7.07 -10.95
N TYR A 117 6.07 -7.08 -11.91
CA TYR A 117 4.73 -6.54 -11.72
C TYR A 117 3.92 -7.32 -10.68
N ARG A 118 4.03 -8.66 -10.69
CA ARG A 118 3.33 -9.56 -9.78
C ARG A 118 4.29 -10.67 -9.31
N ILE A 119 4.66 -10.63 -8.04
CA ILE A 119 5.65 -11.52 -7.42
C ILE A 119 5.18 -11.98 -6.06
N HIS A 120 5.64 -13.15 -5.61
CA HIS A 120 5.25 -13.77 -4.34
C HIS A 120 5.71 -13.01 -3.11
N GLN A 121 6.84 -12.32 -3.19
CA GLN A 121 7.38 -11.45 -2.16
C GLN A 121 7.69 -10.08 -2.75
N PHE A 122 7.08 -9.04 -2.19
CA PHE A 122 7.35 -7.65 -2.55
C PHE A 122 7.27 -6.79 -1.30
N GLU A 123 7.59 -5.52 -1.44
CA GLU A 123 7.52 -4.56 -0.34
C GLU A 123 6.47 -3.50 -0.64
N LYS A 124 5.87 -2.95 0.41
CA LYS A 124 4.83 -1.95 0.30
C LYS A 124 4.84 -0.99 1.48
N GLN A 125 4.74 0.30 1.19
CA GLN A 125 4.36 1.32 2.16
C GLN A 125 2.84 1.42 2.16
N GLU A 126 2.24 1.24 3.33
CA GLU A 126 0.79 1.28 3.54
C GLU A 126 0.41 2.42 4.48
N MET A 127 -0.81 2.91 4.36
CA MET A 127 -1.44 3.77 5.36
C MET A 127 -2.76 3.15 5.82
N ILE A 128 -3.04 3.23 7.11
CA ILE A 128 -4.33 2.87 7.68
C ILE A 128 -4.89 3.99 8.53
N VAL A 129 -6.21 4.06 8.59
CA VAL A 129 -6.94 4.95 9.49
C VAL A 129 -7.97 4.15 10.27
N VAL A 130 -8.01 4.35 11.59
CA VAL A 130 -9.09 3.89 12.46
C VAL A 130 -9.78 5.15 12.98
N CYS A 131 -11.06 5.33 12.64
CA CYS A 131 -11.77 6.57 12.90
C CYS A 131 -13.22 6.37 13.35
N LYS A 132 -13.90 7.46 13.64
CA LYS A 132 -15.35 7.48 13.88
C LYS A 132 -16.08 7.17 12.57
N PRO A 133 -17.28 6.54 12.63
CA PRO A 133 -18.08 6.24 11.44
C PRO A 133 -18.34 7.46 10.55
N GLN A 134 -18.66 8.61 11.15
CA GLN A 134 -18.97 9.85 10.42
C GLN A 134 -17.77 10.44 9.68
N ASP A 135 -16.54 10.15 10.12
CA ASP A 135 -15.31 10.72 9.56
C ASP A 135 -14.74 9.87 8.41
N SER A 136 -15.25 8.63 8.25
CA SER A 136 -14.65 7.65 7.32
C SER A 136 -14.71 8.08 5.85
N LYS A 137 -15.74 8.82 5.44
CA LYS A 137 -15.84 9.36 4.08
C LYS A 137 -14.76 10.39 3.81
N GLU A 138 -14.54 11.31 4.74
CA GLU A 138 -13.51 12.35 4.60
C GLU A 138 -12.11 11.73 4.59
N TRP A 139 -11.85 10.75 5.47
CA TRP A 139 -10.58 10.04 5.49
C TRP A 139 -10.33 9.25 4.19
N TYR A 140 -11.35 8.58 3.67
CA TYR A 140 -11.24 7.90 2.37
C TYR A 140 -10.78 8.85 1.27
N GLU A 141 -11.38 10.04 1.18
CA GLU A 141 -11.00 11.04 0.18
C GLU A 141 -9.60 11.63 0.40
N LYS A 142 -9.18 11.83 1.64
CA LYS A 142 -7.81 12.28 1.96
C LYS A 142 -6.79 11.23 1.56
N MET A 143 -7.04 9.97 1.87
CA MET A 143 -6.07 8.89 1.68
C MET A 143 -5.71 8.67 0.21
N TRP A 144 -6.68 8.54 -0.69
CA TRP A 144 -6.35 8.38 -2.10
C TRP A 144 -5.71 9.63 -2.71
N LYS A 145 -6.09 10.82 -2.24
CA LYS A 145 -5.46 12.09 -2.66
C LYS A 145 -3.98 12.14 -2.28
N TYR A 146 -3.59 11.60 -1.13
CA TYR A 146 -2.18 11.52 -0.74
C TYR A 146 -1.38 10.64 -1.69
N THR A 147 -1.90 9.50 -2.11
CA THR A 147 -1.23 8.67 -3.12
C THR A 147 -1.11 9.40 -4.45
N VAL A 148 -2.16 10.08 -4.92
CA VAL A 148 -2.12 10.90 -6.14
C VAL A 148 -1.06 12.01 -6.03
N GLU A 149 -1.00 12.70 -4.90
CA GLU A 149 -0.02 13.77 -4.65
C GLU A 149 1.41 13.22 -4.69
N LEU A 150 1.67 12.08 -4.03
CA LEU A 150 2.97 11.43 -4.05
C LEU A 150 3.41 11.06 -5.46
N PHE A 151 2.56 10.42 -6.25
CA PHE A 151 2.90 10.03 -7.62
C PHE A 151 3.16 11.24 -8.52
N ARG A 152 2.34 12.29 -8.40
CA ARG A 152 2.52 13.54 -9.15
C ARG A 152 3.82 14.26 -8.78
N SER A 153 4.25 14.21 -7.51
CA SER A 153 5.53 14.77 -7.08
C SER A 153 6.75 14.05 -7.68
N LEU A 154 6.54 12.85 -8.21
CA LEU A 154 7.53 12.03 -8.91
C LEU A 154 7.36 12.08 -10.44
N ASP A 155 6.63 13.08 -10.95
CA ASP A 155 6.36 13.28 -12.38
C ASP A 155 5.70 12.06 -13.08
N VAL A 156 4.89 11.30 -12.32
CA VAL A 156 4.13 10.15 -12.83
C VAL A 156 2.66 10.55 -13.00
N PRO A 157 2.13 10.57 -14.24
CA PRO A 157 0.72 10.83 -14.47
C PRO A 157 -0.15 9.71 -13.91
N VAL A 158 -1.15 10.08 -13.11
CA VAL A 158 -2.09 9.14 -12.49
C VAL A 158 -3.52 9.58 -12.67
N ARG A 159 -4.42 8.59 -12.67
CA ARG A 159 -5.87 8.77 -12.55
C ARG A 159 -6.41 7.92 -11.41
N THR A 160 -7.63 8.18 -11.01
CA THR A 160 -8.37 7.36 -10.05
C THR A 160 -9.50 6.62 -10.75
N LEU A 161 -9.73 5.38 -10.35
CA LEU A 161 -10.80 4.53 -10.82
C LEU A 161 -11.64 4.07 -9.63
N GLU A 162 -12.87 4.58 -9.51
CA GLU A 162 -13.81 4.12 -8.49
C GLU A 162 -14.31 2.72 -8.86
N CYS A 163 -14.16 1.77 -7.94
CA CYS A 163 -14.61 0.40 -8.17
C CYS A 163 -16.13 0.32 -8.13
N CYS A 164 -16.72 -0.39 -9.10
CA CYS A 164 -18.14 -0.67 -9.08
C CYS A 164 -18.49 -1.72 -8.01
N SER A 165 -19.76 -1.78 -7.62
CA SER A 165 -20.22 -2.68 -6.55
C SER A 165 -19.98 -4.17 -6.85
N GLY A 166 -19.91 -4.55 -8.13
CA GLY A 166 -19.63 -5.92 -8.54
C GLY A 166 -18.17 -6.37 -8.36
N ASP A 167 -17.25 -5.41 -8.21
CA ASP A 167 -15.81 -5.68 -8.02
C ASP A 167 -15.34 -5.42 -6.59
N LEU A 168 -16.26 -5.04 -5.69
CA LEU A 168 -15.89 -4.84 -4.29
C LEU A 168 -15.65 -6.19 -3.61
N ALA A 169 -14.51 -6.33 -2.93
CA ALA A 169 -14.28 -7.45 -2.02
C ALA A 169 -15.25 -7.40 -0.82
N ASP A 170 -15.54 -8.56 -0.23
CA ASP A 170 -16.59 -8.79 0.77
C ASP A 170 -16.63 -7.80 1.94
N LEU A 171 -15.48 -7.30 2.36
CA LEU A 171 -15.40 -6.39 3.52
C LEU A 171 -15.41 -4.91 3.15
N LYS A 172 -15.38 -4.58 1.86
CA LYS A 172 -15.29 -3.18 1.41
C LYS A 172 -16.66 -2.57 1.18
N VAL A 173 -16.86 -1.37 1.69
CA VAL A 173 -18.05 -0.55 1.39
C VAL A 173 -17.78 0.45 0.26
N LYS A 174 -16.51 0.77 0.03
CA LYS A 174 -16.06 1.66 -1.05
C LYS A 174 -14.60 1.39 -1.36
N SER A 175 -14.23 1.41 -2.65
CA SER A 175 -12.84 1.26 -3.09
C SER A 175 -12.56 2.14 -4.31
N CYS A 176 -11.33 2.64 -4.38
CA CYS A 176 -10.84 3.44 -5.49
C CYS A 176 -9.40 3.04 -5.78
N ASP A 177 -9.12 2.66 -7.01
CA ASP A 177 -7.77 2.39 -7.46
C ASP A 177 -7.09 3.66 -7.94
N VAL A 178 -5.80 3.77 -7.67
CA VAL A 178 -4.92 4.76 -8.27
C VAL A 178 -4.15 4.05 -9.37
N GLU A 179 -4.26 4.55 -10.59
CA GLU A 179 -3.63 3.96 -11.76
C GLU A 179 -2.62 4.94 -12.36
N ALA A 180 -1.43 4.44 -12.72
CA ALA A 180 -0.38 5.20 -13.40
C ALA A 180 -0.43 4.95 -14.91
N TRP A 181 -0.08 6.00 -15.68
CA TRP A 181 0.03 5.88 -17.12
C TRP A 181 1.31 5.13 -17.52
N SER A 182 1.16 4.16 -18.43
CA SER A 182 2.27 3.48 -19.08
C SER A 182 2.41 3.97 -20.51
N PRO A 183 3.43 4.80 -20.83
CA PRO A 183 3.71 5.22 -22.21
C PRO A 183 4.00 4.05 -23.15
N ARG A 184 4.65 3.00 -22.64
CA ARG A 184 4.99 1.80 -23.40
C ARG A 184 3.75 0.99 -23.80
N GLN A 185 2.80 0.82 -22.86
CA GLN A 185 1.57 0.04 -23.10
C GLN A 185 0.43 0.89 -23.64
N LYS A 186 0.56 2.24 -23.58
CA LYS A 186 -0.50 3.20 -23.91
C LYS A 186 -1.80 2.97 -23.14
N LYS A 187 -1.68 2.57 -21.87
CA LYS A 187 -2.80 2.35 -20.95
C LYS A 187 -2.41 2.70 -19.52
N TYR A 188 -3.44 2.84 -18.69
CA TYR A 188 -3.26 2.94 -17.24
C TYR A 188 -3.18 1.54 -16.62
N PHE A 189 -2.44 1.40 -15.52
CA PHE A 189 -2.37 0.19 -14.70
C PHE A 189 -2.38 0.55 -13.22
N GLU A 190 -2.95 -0.32 -12.41
CA GLU A 190 -3.08 -0.13 -10.97
C GLU A 190 -1.72 -0.08 -10.27
N VAL A 191 -1.52 0.97 -9.45
CA VAL A 191 -0.33 1.17 -8.61
C VAL A 191 -0.67 1.25 -7.12
N GLY A 192 -1.94 1.38 -6.78
CA GLY A 192 -2.42 1.39 -5.42
C GLY A 192 -3.94 1.33 -5.35
N SER A 193 -4.48 0.91 -4.21
CA SER A 193 -5.91 0.82 -3.97
C SER A 193 -6.24 1.36 -2.59
N CYS A 194 -7.21 2.27 -2.54
CA CYS A 194 -7.76 2.85 -1.33
C CYS A 194 -9.10 2.21 -1.01
N SER A 195 -9.28 1.74 0.22
CA SER A 195 -10.49 1.04 0.64
C SER A 195 -11.05 1.60 1.94
N ASN A 196 -12.37 1.78 1.96
CA ASN A 196 -13.15 1.97 3.18
C ASN A 196 -13.86 0.65 3.50
N LEU A 197 -13.60 0.09 4.67
CA LEU A 197 -14.18 -1.18 5.11
C LEU A 197 -15.34 -0.99 6.10
N GLY A 198 -15.73 0.27 6.36
CA GLY A 198 -16.74 0.56 7.35
C GLY A 198 -16.39 -0.07 8.70
N ASP A 199 -17.34 -0.73 9.32
CA ASP A 199 -17.15 -1.41 10.60
C ASP A 199 -16.89 -2.94 10.45
N ALA A 200 -16.69 -3.45 9.24
CA ALA A 200 -16.58 -4.89 9.00
C ALA A 200 -15.41 -5.55 9.76
N GLN A 201 -14.20 -4.99 9.64
CA GLN A 201 -13.04 -5.48 10.40
C GLN A 201 -13.21 -5.21 11.90
N ALA A 202 -13.75 -4.06 12.27
CA ALA A 202 -13.94 -3.69 13.67
C ALA A 202 -14.91 -4.63 14.40
N ARG A 203 -15.97 -5.10 13.73
CA ARG A 203 -16.88 -6.11 14.28
C ARG A 203 -16.17 -7.45 14.49
N ARG A 204 -15.46 -7.93 13.50
CA ARG A 204 -14.74 -9.20 13.56
C ARG A 204 -13.64 -9.21 14.61
N LEU A 205 -12.88 -8.12 14.71
CA LEU A 205 -11.76 -7.96 15.64
C LEU A 205 -12.16 -7.31 16.97
N LYS A 206 -13.45 -6.98 17.17
CA LYS A 206 -13.99 -6.31 18.37
C LYS A 206 -13.29 -4.98 18.68
N ILE A 207 -13.02 -4.18 17.67
CA ILE A 207 -12.43 -2.84 17.80
C ILE A 207 -13.55 -1.85 18.16
N ARG A 208 -13.69 -1.55 19.43
CA ARG A 208 -14.75 -0.70 19.95
C ARG A 208 -14.23 0.67 20.34
N VAL A 209 -15.09 1.64 20.31
CA VAL A 209 -14.85 3.01 20.76
C VAL A 209 -15.83 3.33 21.88
N LYS A 210 -15.35 3.95 22.94
CA LYS A 210 -16.18 4.50 24.00
C LYS A 210 -16.37 5.99 23.74
N GLY A 211 -17.61 6.37 23.42
CA GLY A 211 -18.02 7.75 23.23
C GLY A 211 -18.03 8.57 24.51
N GLU A 212 -18.11 9.88 24.39
CA GLU A 212 -18.23 10.81 25.51
C GLU A 212 -19.50 10.56 26.33
N ASP A 213 -20.57 10.07 25.70
CA ASP A 213 -21.82 9.66 26.35
C ASP A 213 -21.72 8.33 27.10
N GLY A 214 -20.53 7.69 27.09
CA GLY A 214 -20.27 6.39 27.71
C GLY A 214 -20.72 5.19 26.88
N LYS A 215 -21.44 5.38 25.77
CA LYS A 215 -21.86 4.29 24.88
C LYS A 215 -20.70 3.78 24.06
N LYS A 216 -20.78 2.50 23.69
CA LYS A 216 -19.77 1.86 22.83
C LYS A 216 -20.32 1.65 21.44
N TYR A 217 -19.47 1.90 20.45
CA TYR A 217 -19.74 1.62 19.04
C TYR A 217 -18.51 1.00 18.36
N PHE A 218 -18.65 0.47 17.15
CA PHE A 218 -17.53 -0.03 16.37
C PHE A 218 -16.86 1.09 15.58
N ALA A 219 -15.53 1.09 15.55
CA ALA A 219 -14.77 2.01 14.72
C ALA A 219 -14.97 1.69 13.22
N HIS A 220 -14.69 2.65 12.34
CA HIS A 220 -14.46 2.39 10.93
C HIS A 220 -12.96 2.24 10.65
N THR A 221 -12.62 1.36 9.71
CA THR A 221 -11.24 1.12 9.28
C THR A 221 -11.08 1.41 7.81
N LEU A 222 -9.96 2.00 7.46
CA LEU A 222 -9.59 2.32 6.08
C LEU A 222 -8.13 1.95 5.84
N ASN A 223 -7.82 1.55 4.63
CA ASN A 223 -6.44 1.34 4.18
C ASN A 223 -6.21 1.95 2.79
N ASN A 224 -4.97 2.25 2.49
CA ASN A 224 -4.55 2.64 1.16
C ASN A 224 -3.06 2.37 0.96
N THR A 225 -2.70 1.95 -0.22
CA THR A 225 -1.31 1.86 -0.64
C THR A 225 -0.72 3.25 -0.83
N VAL A 226 0.36 3.54 -0.11
CA VAL A 226 1.18 4.74 -0.37
C VAL A 226 2.03 4.49 -1.62
N VAL A 227 2.84 3.43 -1.56
CA VAL A 227 3.68 2.97 -2.68
C VAL A 227 3.96 1.48 -2.57
N ALA A 228 3.86 0.78 -3.69
CA ALA A 228 4.40 -0.56 -3.89
C ALA A 228 5.56 -0.45 -4.88
N PRO A 229 6.83 -0.51 -4.41
CA PRO A 229 8.00 -0.25 -5.24
C PRO A 229 8.04 -0.98 -6.58
N PRO A 230 7.66 -2.28 -6.70
CA PRO A 230 7.71 -2.96 -8.00
C PRO A 230 6.88 -2.26 -9.08
N ARG A 231 5.63 -1.89 -8.77
CA ARG A 231 4.75 -1.18 -9.71
C ARG A 231 5.15 0.28 -9.87
N MET A 232 5.57 0.92 -8.78
CA MET A 232 6.07 2.30 -8.81
C MET A 232 7.30 2.43 -9.70
N LEU A 233 8.27 1.50 -9.62
CA LEU A 233 9.46 1.51 -10.45
C LEU A 233 9.13 1.40 -11.94
N ILE A 234 8.16 0.57 -12.31
CA ILE A 234 7.69 0.49 -13.70
C ILE A 234 7.14 1.84 -14.14
N ALA A 235 6.18 2.39 -13.38
CA ALA A 235 5.57 3.67 -13.70
C ALA A 235 6.60 4.80 -13.76
N PHE A 236 7.51 4.85 -12.79
CA PHE A 236 8.55 5.88 -12.69
C PHE A 236 9.51 5.83 -13.88
N LEU A 237 10.09 4.65 -14.16
CA LEU A 237 11.05 4.48 -15.24
C LEU A 237 10.42 4.78 -16.61
N GLU A 238 9.20 4.30 -16.86
CA GLU A 238 8.53 4.53 -18.15
C GLU A 238 8.17 6.02 -18.37
N ASN A 239 7.94 6.81 -17.33
CA ASN A 239 7.58 8.22 -17.45
C ASN A 239 8.76 9.18 -17.35
N ASN A 240 9.90 8.75 -16.78
CA ASN A 240 11.10 9.59 -16.59
C ASN A 240 12.27 9.22 -17.51
N LEU A 241 12.10 8.21 -18.38
CA LEU A 241 13.11 7.74 -19.32
C LEU A 241 13.25 8.72 -20.51
N ASN A 242 14.48 9.13 -20.80
CA ASN A 242 14.81 9.97 -21.95
C ASN A 242 15.22 9.11 -23.18
N ALA A 243 15.23 9.73 -24.36
CA ALA A 243 15.60 9.08 -25.59
C ALA A 243 17.06 8.57 -25.61
N ASP A 244 17.94 9.19 -24.81
CA ASP A 244 19.35 8.79 -24.65
C ASP A 244 19.54 7.64 -23.63
N GLY A 245 18.44 7.08 -23.10
CA GLY A 245 18.45 6.02 -22.09
C GLY A 245 18.69 6.52 -20.67
N SER A 246 18.89 7.80 -20.45
CA SER A 246 19.00 8.37 -19.11
C SER A 246 17.63 8.50 -18.45
N VAL A 247 17.59 8.55 -17.10
CA VAL A 247 16.36 8.70 -16.31
C VAL A 247 16.43 9.97 -15.49
N ASN A 248 15.46 10.85 -15.64
CA ASN A 248 15.36 12.06 -14.83
C ASN A 248 14.95 11.71 -13.40
N ILE A 249 15.54 12.39 -12.42
CA ILE A 249 15.18 12.27 -11.01
C ILE A 249 14.42 13.52 -10.58
N PRO A 250 13.11 13.43 -10.32
CA PRO A 250 12.29 14.54 -9.87
C PRO A 250 12.83 15.18 -8.59
N LYS A 251 12.62 16.49 -8.43
CA LYS A 251 13.14 17.26 -7.29
C LYS A 251 12.81 16.65 -5.93
N ALA A 252 11.60 16.07 -5.80
CA ALA A 252 11.15 15.44 -4.56
C ALA A 252 12.01 14.23 -4.17
N LEU A 253 12.60 13.51 -5.15
CA LEU A 253 13.39 12.31 -4.91
C LEU A 253 14.91 12.59 -4.82
N GLN A 254 15.39 13.70 -5.35
CA GLN A 254 16.81 14.05 -5.35
C GLN A 254 17.48 14.01 -3.97
N PRO A 255 16.87 14.49 -2.87
CA PRO A 255 17.48 14.41 -1.53
C PRO A 255 17.76 12.95 -1.09
N TYR A 256 16.98 12.00 -1.56
CA TYR A 256 17.12 10.56 -1.26
C TYR A 256 18.07 9.84 -2.22
N MET A 257 18.55 10.56 -3.24
CA MET A 257 19.49 10.07 -4.27
C MET A 257 20.83 10.82 -4.22
N GLY A 258 21.18 11.41 -3.06
CA GLY A 258 22.41 12.16 -2.89
C GLY A 258 22.53 13.42 -3.76
N GLY A 259 21.39 14.02 -4.11
CA GLY A 259 21.32 15.20 -4.99
C GLY A 259 21.43 14.88 -6.48
N THR A 260 21.38 13.61 -6.86
CA THR A 260 21.45 13.19 -8.28
C THR A 260 20.21 13.68 -9.02
N GLU A 261 20.41 14.41 -10.10
CA GLU A 261 19.34 14.95 -10.96
C GLU A 261 18.99 14.01 -12.11
N LYS A 262 19.93 13.17 -12.54
CA LYS A 262 19.81 12.30 -13.72
C LYS A 262 20.64 11.03 -13.55
N LEU A 263 20.05 9.88 -13.80
CA LEU A 263 20.77 8.62 -13.91
C LEU A 263 21.21 8.42 -15.38
N ILE A 264 22.49 8.15 -15.58
CA ILE A 264 23.09 7.96 -16.92
C ILE A 264 23.46 6.49 -17.06
N PRO A 265 23.10 5.82 -18.19
CA PRO A 265 23.53 4.45 -18.45
C PRO A 265 25.07 4.36 -18.41
N LYS A 266 25.60 3.34 -17.73
CA LYS A 266 27.02 3.00 -17.87
C LYS A 266 27.15 2.11 -19.07
N HIS A 267 27.95 2.55 -20.02
CA HIS A 267 28.34 1.77 -21.23
C HIS A 267 29.23 0.60 -20.88
#